data_fde6be2c02b3edba09556b6a291dd8f3
#
_entry.id   fde6be2c02b3edba09556b6a291dd8f3
#
_cell.length_a   1.000
_cell.length_b   1.000
_cell.length_c   1.000
_cell.angle_alpha   90.00
_cell.angle_beta   90.00
_cell.angle_gamma   90.00
#
_symmetry.space_group_name_H-M   'P 1'
#
loop_
_entity.id
_entity.type
_entity.pdbx_description
1 polymer ?
#
loop_
_entity_poly.entity_id
_entity_poly.type
_entity_poly.pdbx_seq_one_letter_code
_entity_poly.pdbx_strand_id
1 'polypeptide(L)'
;MQRFTALYASLPEQSRGRLVPEAESPPRTPFARDRDRIIHSSAFRRLKHKTQVFVYHEGDHYRTRLTHSIEVAQVARSIARALGLDEDLTEALALAHDLGHTPFGHAGERELDRLMRPYGGFDHNAQSLRIVTRLERRYAAFDGLNLSWETLEGLVKHNGPLVDDEGNPRGLYRERGLPEAIVEYAAMHDLQLASYASAEAQVAAISDDIAYNAHDTDDGLRAGLFDVIDLGDVPLAGEALATVLKTWPGIDTQRAIHETVRRVISDMIADVIAETRRRAEALAPTSADAVRALGRPLVGFSAQMAEKNRTLQSFLSGKMYKHPQVTGIMERAQRVVRDLFEAYLADQSLLPANWREESFTDDRSRFARQVCDFIAGMTDRFALDQHKRMFDLDPLFR
;
A
#
# COMPACT_ATOMS: atom_id res chain seq x y z
N MET A 1 22.39 25.54 0.93
CA MET A 1 21.55 25.61 -0.28
C MET A 1 20.10 25.72 0.17
N GLN A 2 19.40 26.80 -0.17
CA GLN A 2 17.97 26.88 0.03
C GLN A 2 17.32 25.73 -0.77
N ARG A 3 16.48 24.92 -0.10
CA ARG A 3 15.72 23.87 -0.78
C ARG A 3 14.75 24.54 -1.77
N PHE A 4 14.76 24.12 -3.01
CA PHE A 4 13.74 24.50 -3.98
C PHE A 4 12.41 23.86 -3.56
N THR A 5 11.35 24.64 -3.45
CA THR A 5 10.00 24.17 -3.22
C THR A 5 9.17 24.48 -4.47
N ALA A 6 8.51 23.48 -5.01
CA ALA A 6 7.64 23.64 -6.17
C ALA A 6 6.38 24.46 -5.78
N LEU A 7 5.88 25.30 -6.69
CA LEU A 7 4.67 26.08 -6.45
C LEU A 7 3.43 25.21 -6.16
N TYR A 8 3.46 23.98 -6.64
CA TYR A 8 2.39 23.01 -6.51
C TYR A 8 2.60 22.00 -5.37
N ALA A 9 3.63 22.17 -4.56
CA ALA A 9 3.84 21.35 -3.37
C ALA A 9 2.80 21.62 -2.29
N SER A 10 2.47 20.60 -1.51
CA SER A 10 1.70 20.76 -0.28
C SER A 10 2.58 21.44 0.78
N LEU A 11 2.15 22.60 1.26
CA LEU A 11 2.89 23.36 2.26
C LEU A 11 2.32 23.08 3.66
N PRO A 12 3.16 22.74 4.66
CA PRO A 12 2.71 22.47 6.02
C PRO A 12 1.88 23.61 6.63
N GLU A 13 2.24 24.86 6.31
CA GLU A 13 1.57 26.08 6.80
C GLU A 13 0.18 26.26 6.16
N GLN A 14 -0.12 25.56 5.07
CA GLN A 14 -1.40 25.60 4.35
C GLN A 14 -2.19 24.31 4.55
N SER A 15 -1.77 23.45 5.51
CA SER A 15 -2.50 22.22 5.81
C SER A 15 -3.94 22.53 6.18
N ARG A 16 -4.87 21.73 5.67
CA ARG A 16 -6.31 21.81 6.03
C ARG A 16 -6.58 21.28 7.44
N GLY A 17 -5.55 20.85 8.14
CA GLY A 17 -5.59 20.47 9.54
C GLY A 17 -6.05 19.04 9.79
N ARG A 18 -6.57 18.83 10.99
CA ARG A 18 -6.98 17.52 11.54
C ARG A 18 -8.45 17.54 11.91
N LEU A 19 -9.11 16.39 11.88
CA LEU A 19 -10.52 16.28 12.30
C LEU A 19 -10.71 16.74 13.76
N VAL A 20 -9.83 16.30 14.66
CA VAL A 20 -9.80 16.80 16.04
C VAL A 20 -8.68 17.84 16.15
N PRO A 21 -9.02 19.12 16.46
CA PRO A 21 -8.01 20.16 16.62
C PRO A 21 -6.98 19.82 17.72
N GLU A 22 -5.71 20.03 17.43
CA GLU A 22 -4.61 19.85 18.37
C GLU A 22 -3.64 21.03 18.33
N ALA A 23 -2.98 21.32 19.45
CA ALA A 23 -1.92 22.32 19.48
C ALA A 23 -0.76 21.91 18.55
N GLU A 24 -0.14 22.91 17.94
CA GLU A 24 1.11 22.71 17.21
C GLU A 24 2.21 22.16 18.11
N SER A 25 3.18 21.49 17.53
CA SER A 25 4.28 20.85 18.27
C SER A 25 5.64 21.17 17.63
N PRO A 26 6.07 22.44 17.61
CA PRO A 26 7.37 22.80 17.06
C PRO A 26 8.51 22.00 17.69
N PRO A 27 9.56 21.66 16.93
CA PRO A 27 9.80 22.09 15.54
C PRO A 27 9.16 21.18 14.46
N ARG A 28 8.29 20.23 14.82
CA ARG A 28 7.68 19.28 13.87
C ARG A 28 6.53 19.93 13.11
N THR A 29 6.57 19.80 11.79
CA THR A 29 5.43 20.16 10.92
C THR A 29 4.24 19.21 11.14
N PRO A 30 3.02 19.56 10.68
CA PRO A 30 1.88 18.64 10.68
C PRO A 30 2.20 17.29 10.00
N PHE A 31 2.91 17.32 8.87
CA PHE A 31 3.26 16.14 8.09
C PHE A 31 4.35 15.29 8.77
N ALA A 32 5.35 15.92 9.37
CA ALA A 32 6.35 15.23 10.20
C ALA A 32 5.68 14.50 11.39
N ARG A 33 4.68 15.14 12.03
CA ARG A 33 3.89 14.48 13.08
C ARG A 33 3.11 13.29 12.58
N ASP A 34 2.56 13.35 11.38
CA ASP A 34 1.82 12.23 10.76
C ASP A 34 2.74 11.05 10.53
N ARG A 35 3.91 11.28 9.92
CA ARG A 35 4.93 10.27 9.73
C ARG A 35 5.31 9.60 11.07
N ASP A 36 5.61 10.40 12.10
CA ASP A 36 5.96 9.90 13.42
C ASP A 36 4.81 9.03 14.01
N ARG A 37 3.56 9.47 13.88
CA ARG A 37 2.37 8.73 14.37
C ARG A 37 2.20 7.39 13.66
N ILE A 38 2.43 7.36 12.34
CA ILE A 38 2.37 6.14 11.54
C ILE A 38 3.46 5.16 11.98
N ILE A 39 4.72 5.59 12.06
CA ILE A 39 5.85 4.76 12.49
C ILE A 39 5.62 4.16 13.88
N HIS A 40 5.05 4.94 14.79
CA HIS A 40 4.78 4.49 16.15
C HIS A 40 3.48 3.70 16.30
N SER A 41 2.66 3.53 15.25
CA SER A 41 1.39 2.79 15.31
C SER A 41 1.62 1.29 15.53
N SER A 42 0.60 0.61 16.06
CA SER A 42 0.62 -0.85 16.21
C SER A 42 0.50 -1.53 14.85
N ALA A 43 -0.26 -0.95 13.94
CA ALA A 43 -0.43 -1.46 12.59
C ALA A 43 0.90 -1.48 11.83
N PHE A 44 1.70 -0.40 11.89
CA PHE A 44 3.00 -0.34 11.24
C PHE A 44 3.98 -1.40 11.78
N ARG A 45 4.02 -1.61 13.10
CA ARG A 45 4.85 -2.68 13.69
C ARG A 45 4.45 -4.07 13.24
N ARG A 46 3.14 -4.32 13.00
CA ARG A 46 2.64 -5.62 12.53
C ARG A 46 3.06 -5.94 11.09
N LEU A 47 3.38 -4.93 10.24
CA LEU A 47 3.88 -5.13 8.88
C LEU A 47 5.15 -5.99 8.84
N LYS A 48 5.95 -6.01 9.91
CA LYS A 48 7.14 -6.89 10.04
C LYS A 48 6.82 -8.38 9.86
N HIS A 49 5.58 -8.78 10.17
CA HIS A 49 5.15 -10.18 10.17
C HIS A 49 3.97 -10.41 9.23
N LYS A 50 3.82 -9.56 8.21
CA LYS A 50 2.87 -9.73 7.11
C LYS A 50 3.63 -9.99 5.81
N THR A 51 3.19 -10.99 5.07
CA THR A 51 3.71 -11.36 3.75
C THR A 51 3.54 -10.22 2.76
N GLN A 52 4.59 -9.96 1.94
CA GLN A 52 4.46 -9.17 0.73
C GLN A 52 3.96 -10.04 -0.42
N VAL A 53 4.72 -11.05 -0.83
CA VAL A 53 4.37 -12.00 -1.90
C VAL A 53 4.52 -13.45 -1.43
N PHE A 54 5.67 -13.81 -0.87
CA PHE A 54 5.95 -15.16 -0.38
C PHE A 54 5.62 -15.28 1.10
N VAL A 55 4.88 -16.30 1.48
CA VAL A 55 4.52 -16.52 2.88
C VAL A 55 5.79 -16.73 3.71
N TYR A 56 5.92 -16.01 4.79
CA TYR A 56 7.08 -15.86 5.68
C TYR A 56 7.82 -17.17 6.06
N HIS A 57 7.16 -18.32 5.98
CA HIS A 57 7.77 -19.62 6.35
C HIS A 57 8.71 -20.21 5.29
N GLU A 58 8.84 -19.60 4.12
CA GLU A 58 9.67 -20.12 3.02
C GLU A 58 11.15 -19.68 3.09
N GLY A 59 11.51 -18.80 4.03
CA GLY A 59 12.90 -18.38 4.27
C GLY A 59 13.05 -16.95 4.81
N ASP A 60 14.14 -16.72 5.55
CA ASP A 60 14.44 -15.44 6.21
C ASP A 60 14.81 -14.30 5.23
N HIS A 61 14.89 -14.59 3.94
CA HIS A 61 15.38 -13.65 2.92
C HIS A 61 14.28 -12.93 2.16
N TYR A 62 13.00 -13.35 2.31
CA TYR A 62 11.89 -12.71 1.60
C TYR A 62 11.44 -11.42 2.28
N ARG A 63 11.01 -10.47 1.46
CA ARG A 63 10.54 -9.17 1.95
C ARG A 63 9.24 -9.29 2.73
N THR A 64 9.20 -8.62 3.87
CA THR A 64 7.96 -8.36 4.60
C THR A 64 7.37 -7.03 4.15
N ARG A 65 6.09 -6.78 4.44
CA ARG A 65 5.47 -5.48 4.16
C ARG A 65 6.17 -4.31 4.84
N LEU A 66 6.80 -4.52 5.99
CA LEU A 66 7.58 -3.47 6.66
C LEU A 66 8.80 -3.05 5.82
N THR A 67 9.59 -4.01 5.34
CA THR A 67 10.76 -3.70 4.51
C THR A 67 10.35 -3.07 3.20
N HIS A 68 9.28 -3.57 2.56
CA HIS A 68 8.70 -2.96 1.37
C HIS A 68 8.28 -1.50 1.61
N SER A 69 7.47 -1.21 2.64
CA SER A 69 7.04 0.16 2.94
C SER A 69 8.21 1.13 3.20
N ILE A 70 9.30 0.65 3.83
CA ILE A 70 10.52 1.45 4.04
C ILE A 70 11.23 1.73 2.69
N GLU A 71 11.33 0.74 1.82
CA GLU A 71 11.95 0.89 0.49
C GLU A 71 11.10 1.80 -0.41
N VAL A 72 9.76 1.68 -0.39
CA VAL A 72 8.83 2.61 -1.04
C VAL A 72 9.05 4.04 -0.55
N ALA A 73 9.13 4.23 0.78
CA ALA A 73 9.35 5.56 1.37
C ALA A 73 10.70 6.16 0.95
N GLN A 74 11.74 5.35 0.83
CA GLN A 74 13.05 5.80 0.35
C GLN A 74 12.97 6.28 -1.11
N VAL A 75 12.31 5.52 -2.00
CA VAL A 75 12.10 5.90 -3.41
C VAL A 75 11.25 7.19 -3.48
N ALA A 76 10.14 7.22 -2.75
CA ALA A 76 9.21 8.35 -2.73
C ALA A 76 9.90 9.66 -2.28
N ARG A 77 10.68 9.62 -1.21
CA ARG A 77 11.47 10.78 -0.75
C ARG A 77 12.49 11.25 -1.78
N SER A 78 13.12 10.31 -2.50
CA SER A 78 14.10 10.67 -3.54
C SER A 78 13.44 11.42 -4.69
N ILE A 79 12.26 10.98 -5.12
CA ILE A 79 11.45 11.64 -6.16
C ILE A 79 10.92 12.99 -5.64
N ALA A 80 10.35 13.03 -4.42
CA ALA A 80 9.82 14.25 -3.82
C ALA A 80 10.90 15.35 -3.73
N ARG A 81 12.08 14.98 -3.24
CA ARG A 81 13.24 15.90 -3.18
C ARG A 81 13.64 16.44 -4.54
N ALA A 82 13.68 15.60 -5.56
CA ALA A 82 14.04 16.00 -6.91
C ALA A 82 12.99 16.92 -7.56
N LEU A 83 11.72 16.78 -7.16
CA LEU A 83 10.60 17.58 -7.65
C LEU A 83 10.29 18.82 -6.79
N GLY A 84 10.95 18.99 -5.65
CA GLY A 84 10.71 20.10 -4.71
C GLY A 84 9.39 19.98 -3.94
N LEU A 85 8.91 18.75 -3.68
CA LEU A 85 7.72 18.42 -2.92
C LEU A 85 8.03 18.24 -1.43
N ASP A 86 7.00 18.18 -0.59
CA ASP A 86 7.17 17.93 0.84
C ASP A 86 7.56 16.46 1.10
N GLU A 87 8.79 16.27 1.64
CA GLU A 87 9.33 14.93 1.89
C GLU A 87 8.62 14.23 3.06
N ASP A 88 8.19 14.95 4.09
CA ASP A 88 7.55 14.36 5.27
C ASP A 88 6.14 13.84 4.94
N LEU A 89 5.36 14.59 4.15
CA LEU A 89 4.06 14.14 3.67
C LEU A 89 4.20 12.92 2.75
N THR A 90 5.14 13.00 1.80
CA THR A 90 5.40 11.90 0.87
C THR A 90 5.83 10.62 1.61
N GLU A 91 6.71 10.75 2.61
CA GLU A 91 7.15 9.62 3.44
C GLU A 91 6.00 9.06 4.29
N ALA A 92 5.19 9.92 4.90
CA ALA A 92 4.03 9.50 5.70
C ALA A 92 3.06 8.66 4.87
N LEU A 93 2.76 9.10 3.65
CA LEU A 93 1.88 8.38 2.71
C LEU A 93 2.47 7.04 2.28
N ALA A 94 3.76 7.03 1.92
CA ALA A 94 4.47 5.81 1.54
C ALA A 94 4.54 4.78 2.69
N LEU A 95 4.70 5.22 3.94
CA LEU A 95 4.71 4.32 5.09
C LEU A 95 3.31 3.81 5.46
N ALA A 96 2.25 4.55 5.11
CA ALA A 96 0.89 4.22 5.51
C ALA A 96 0.11 3.36 4.51
N HIS A 97 0.55 3.30 3.23
CA HIS A 97 -0.25 2.70 2.16
C HIS A 97 -0.63 1.24 2.45
N ASP A 98 0.25 0.48 3.07
CA ASP A 98 0.10 -0.96 3.32
C ASP A 98 -0.53 -1.34 4.68
N LEU A 99 -0.89 -0.36 5.53
CA LEU A 99 -1.37 -0.61 6.90
C LEU A 99 -2.60 -1.52 6.96
N GLY A 100 -3.49 -1.42 5.96
CA GLY A 100 -4.76 -2.12 5.91
C GLY A 100 -4.70 -3.54 5.35
N HIS A 101 -3.57 -4.00 4.85
CA HIS A 101 -3.47 -5.35 4.31
C HIS A 101 -3.74 -6.44 5.35
N THR A 102 -4.38 -7.51 4.88
CA THR A 102 -4.68 -8.70 5.66
C THR A 102 -3.44 -9.57 5.89
N PRO A 103 -3.47 -10.55 6.80
CA PRO A 103 -2.50 -11.65 6.75
C PRO A 103 -2.54 -12.34 5.39
N PHE A 104 -1.39 -12.83 4.93
CA PHE A 104 -1.17 -13.51 3.65
C PHE A 104 -1.43 -12.63 2.41
N GLY A 105 -1.29 -11.31 2.55
CA GLY A 105 -1.37 -10.34 1.45
C GLY A 105 -2.66 -10.42 0.65
N HIS A 106 -2.55 -10.35 -0.68
CA HIS A 106 -3.72 -10.36 -1.57
C HIS A 106 -4.53 -11.68 -1.56
N ALA A 107 -3.95 -12.80 -1.11
CA ALA A 107 -4.71 -14.04 -0.96
C ALA A 107 -5.73 -13.91 0.18
N GLY A 108 -5.26 -13.44 1.35
CA GLY A 108 -6.13 -13.16 2.49
C GLY A 108 -7.17 -12.09 2.18
N GLU A 109 -6.78 -11.05 1.47
CA GLU A 109 -7.68 -9.97 1.05
C GLU A 109 -8.82 -10.47 0.17
N ARG A 110 -8.50 -11.22 -0.89
CA ARG A 110 -9.54 -11.79 -1.79
C ARG A 110 -10.54 -12.65 -1.04
N GLU A 111 -10.06 -13.47 -0.11
CA GLU A 111 -10.94 -14.33 0.67
C GLU A 111 -11.78 -13.53 1.67
N LEU A 112 -11.17 -12.56 2.35
CA LEU A 112 -11.89 -11.71 3.30
C LEU A 112 -12.93 -10.83 2.57
N ASP A 113 -12.62 -10.29 1.38
CA ASP A 113 -13.61 -9.60 0.53
C ASP A 113 -14.78 -10.52 0.16
N ARG A 114 -14.47 -11.76 -0.28
CA ARG A 114 -15.51 -12.74 -0.62
C ARG A 114 -16.48 -13.02 0.55
N LEU A 115 -15.93 -13.21 1.75
CA LEU A 115 -16.69 -13.48 2.98
C LEU A 115 -17.49 -12.26 3.42
N MET A 116 -16.93 -11.07 3.22
CA MET A 116 -17.55 -9.80 3.59
C MET A 116 -18.56 -9.26 2.57
N ARG A 117 -18.72 -9.84 1.39
CA ARG A 117 -19.68 -9.34 0.37
C ARG A 117 -21.08 -9.10 0.91
N PRO A 118 -21.67 -9.97 1.75
CA PRO A 118 -22.99 -9.71 2.33
C PRO A 118 -23.00 -8.54 3.34
N TYR A 119 -21.82 -8.06 3.77
CA TYR A 119 -21.59 -7.08 4.83
C TYR A 119 -20.83 -5.84 4.36
N GLY A 120 -20.90 -5.51 3.07
CA GLY A 120 -20.26 -4.32 2.47
C GLY A 120 -18.83 -4.53 1.93
N GLY A 121 -18.36 -5.79 1.81
CA GLY A 121 -17.08 -6.13 1.21
C GLY A 121 -15.86 -5.79 2.08
N PHE A 122 -14.67 -6.02 1.53
CA PHE A 122 -13.40 -5.65 2.12
C PHE A 122 -12.48 -5.00 1.07
N ASP A 123 -11.74 -3.98 1.49
CA ASP A 123 -10.76 -3.26 0.69
C ASP A 123 -9.64 -2.78 1.61
N HIS A 124 -8.37 -3.04 1.25
CA HIS A 124 -7.23 -2.71 2.13
C HIS A 124 -7.01 -1.19 2.28
N ASN A 125 -7.37 -0.35 1.28
CA ASN A 125 -7.27 1.11 1.40
C ASN A 125 -8.31 1.64 2.40
N ALA A 126 -9.56 1.15 2.30
CA ALA A 126 -10.59 1.45 3.29
C ALA A 126 -10.21 0.96 4.69
N GLN A 127 -9.56 -0.20 4.79
CA GLN A 127 -9.04 -0.72 6.05
C GLN A 127 -7.89 0.12 6.59
N SER A 128 -6.99 0.64 5.73
CA SER A 128 -5.96 1.60 6.13
C SER A 128 -6.59 2.85 6.74
N LEU A 129 -7.63 3.40 6.10
CA LEU A 129 -8.37 4.54 6.66
C LEU A 129 -8.98 4.19 8.03
N ARG A 130 -9.66 3.04 8.17
CA ARG A 130 -10.22 2.59 9.46
C ARG A 130 -9.16 2.49 10.55
N ILE A 131 -8.00 1.95 10.23
CA ILE A 131 -6.88 1.83 11.17
C ILE A 131 -6.46 3.22 11.67
N VAL A 132 -6.19 4.15 10.78
CA VAL A 132 -5.63 5.46 11.14
C VAL A 132 -6.68 6.44 11.69
N THR A 133 -7.98 6.17 11.51
CA THR A 133 -9.06 7.04 11.99
C THR A 133 -9.82 6.47 13.17
N ARG A 134 -9.79 5.14 13.42
CA ARG A 134 -10.66 4.50 14.41
C ARG A 134 -10.01 3.37 15.21
N LEU A 135 -9.23 2.46 14.59
CA LEU A 135 -8.81 1.21 15.23
C LEU A 135 -7.54 1.35 16.06
N GLU A 136 -6.64 2.29 15.76
CA GLU A 136 -5.51 2.62 16.62
C GLU A 136 -6.00 3.38 17.86
N ARG A 137 -5.73 2.84 19.07
CA ARG A 137 -6.14 3.42 20.35
C ARG A 137 -4.90 3.82 21.16
N ARG A 138 -4.30 4.96 20.81
CA ARG A 138 -3.04 5.43 21.43
C ARG A 138 -3.16 6.75 22.16
N TYR A 139 -4.17 7.54 21.85
CA TYR A 139 -4.37 8.88 22.36
C TYR A 139 -5.63 8.94 23.22
N ALA A 140 -5.54 9.66 24.36
CA ALA A 140 -6.68 9.75 25.29
C ALA A 140 -7.84 10.60 24.75
N ALA A 141 -7.55 11.52 23.81
CA ALA A 141 -8.50 12.52 23.34
C ALA A 141 -9.29 12.08 22.10
N PHE A 142 -8.84 11.04 21.38
CA PHE A 142 -9.46 10.59 20.13
C PHE A 142 -9.05 9.16 19.79
N ASP A 143 -9.89 8.49 19.02
CA ASP A 143 -9.56 7.23 18.35
C ASP A 143 -8.72 7.49 17.10
N GLY A 144 -8.01 6.47 16.65
CA GLY A 144 -7.11 6.55 15.50
C GLY A 144 -5.82 7.33 15.79
N LEU A 145 -5.23 7.86 14.73
CA LEU A 145 -3.99 8.63 14.76
C LEU A 145 -4.21 10.14 14.57
N ASN A 146 -5.43 10.57 14.25
CA ASN A 146 -5.79 11.96 13.97
C ASN A 146 -4.80 12.61 12.98
N LEU A 147 -4.62 11.99 11.80
CA LEU A 147 -3.72 12.47 10.77
C LEU A 147 -4.25 13.73 10.09
N SER A 148 -3.39 14.49 9.42
CA SER A 148 -3.78 15.66 8.63
C SER A 148 -4.66 15.26 7.44
N TRP A 149 -5.45 16.22 6.97
CA TRP A 149 -6.33 16.04 5.83
C TRP A 149 -5.57 15.54 4.60
N GLU A 150 -4.38 16.09 4.33
CA GLU A 150 -3.54 15.74 3.18
C GLU A 150 -3.05 14.29 3.24
N THR A 151 -2.70 13.81 4.42
CA THR A 151 -2.31 12.41 4.61
C THR A 151 -3.50 11.47 4.41
N LEU A 152 -4.68 11.82 4.93
CA LEU A 152 -5.88 10.99 4.77
C LEU A 152 -6.41 11.01 3.33
N GLU A 153 -6.39 12.19 2.69
CA GLU A 153 -6.74 12.34 1.28
C GLU A 153 -5.85 11.45 0.40
N GLY A 154 -4.54 11.55 0.57
CA GLY A 154 -3.59 10.78 -0.21
C GLY A 154 -3.70 9.27 0.03
N LEU A 155 -3.97 8.86 1.27
CA LEU A 155 -4.17 7.45 1.62
C LEU A 155 -5.40 6.86 0.92
N VAL A 156 -6.52 7.56 0.94
CA VAL A 156 -7.77 7.10 0.32
C VAL A 156 -7.68 7.12 -1.21
N LYS A 157 -7.01 8.11 -1.77
CA LYS A 157 -6.84 8.29 -3.22
C LYS A 157 -5.56 7.67 -3.78
N HIS A 158 -4.99 6.69 -3.12
CA HIS A 158 -3.76 6.02 -3.56
C HIS A 158 -3.84 5.56 -5.03
N ASN A 159 -4.99 5.06 -5.45
CA ASN A 159 -5.27 4.62 -6.82
C ASN A 159 -5.99 5.68 -7.69
N GLY A 160 -5.99 6.94 -7.29
CA GLY A 160 -6.66 8.04 -7.96
C GLY A 160 -8.07 8.35 -7.44
N PRO A 161 -8.87 9.14 -8.18
CA PRO A 161 -10.23 9.53 -7.80
C PRO A 161 -11.15 8.31 -7.62
N LEU A 162 -12.00 8.34 -6.58
CA LEU A 162 -12.91 7.25 -6.25
C LEU A 162 -14.27 7.40 -6.93
N VAL A 163 -14.67 8.63 -7.24
CA VAL A 163 -15.91 8.94 -7.94
C VAL A 163 -15.65 9.87 -9.12
N ASP A 164 -16.61 9.99 -10.03
CA ASP A 164 -16.63 11.03 -11.07
C ASP A 164 -17.22 12.34 -10.54
N ASP A 165 -17.33 13.36 -11.41
CA ASP A 165 -17.84 14.67 -11.04
C ASP A 165 -19.34 14.63 -10.68
N GLU A 166 -20.07 13.61 -11.10
CA GLU A 166 -21.48 13.35 -10.75
C GLU A 166 -21.63 12.52 -9.46
N GLY A 167 -20.51 12.10 -8.85
CA GLY A 167 -20.48 11.29 -7.62
C GLY A 167 -20.62 9.79 -7.83
N ASN A 168 -20.59 9.29 -9.08
CA ASN A 168 -20.67 7.86 -9.35
C ASN A 168 -19.32 7.17 -9.08
N PRO A 169 -19.30 5.99 -8.46
CA PRO A 169 -18.09 5.25 -8.20
C PRO A 169 -17.27 4.93 -9.45
N ARG A 170 -15.93 5.05 -9.36
CA ARG A 170 -14.97 4.76 -10.45
C ARG A 170 -14.14 3.51 -10.16
N GLY A 171 -13.45 3.02 -11.19
CA GLY A 171 -12.47 1.94 -11.08
C GLY A 171 -13.08 0.67 -10.44
N LEU A 172 -12.43 0.17 -9.41
CA LEU A 172 -12.83 -1.02 -8.67
C LEU A 172 -14.19 -0.86 -7.95
N TYR A 173 -14.58 0.38 -7.67
CA TYR A 173 -15.83 0.68 -6.92
C TYR A 173 -17.06 0.81 -7.82
N ARG A 174 -16.90 0.80 -9.15
CA ARG A 174 -18.02 0.97 -10.10
C ARG A 174 -19.14 -0.04 -9.87
N GLU A 175 -18.79 -1.29 -9.59
CA GLU A 175 -19.76 -2.37 -9.40
C GLU A 175 -20.10 -2.62 -7.93
N ARG A 176 -19.20 -2.26 -7.01
CA ARG A 176 -19.30 -2.60 -5.59
C ARG A 176 -19.82 -1.46 -4.73
N GLY A 177 -19.80 -0.23 -5.25
CA GLY A 177 -19.98 0.97 -4.46
C GLY A 177 -18.72 1.33 -3.66
N LEU A 178 -18.73 2.51 -3.05
CA LEU A 178 -17.64 2.92 -2.16
C LEU A 178 -17.71 2.14 -0.84
N PRO A 179 -16.55 1.76 -0.26
CA PRO A 179 -16.49 1.19 1.07
C PRO A 179 -17.13 2.12 2.12
N GLU A 180 -17.96 1.57 3.00
CA GLU A 180 -18.69 2.33 4.04
C GLU A 180 -17.77 3.23 4.86
N ALA A 181 -16.59 2.75 5.25
CA ALA A 181 -15.63 3.52 6.03
C ALA A 181 -15.16 4.80 5.34
N ILE A 182 -15.05 4.78 4.01
CA ILE A 182 -14.68 5.98 3.22
C ILE A 182 -15.87 6.94 3.17
N VAL A 183 -17.08 6.42 2.96
CA VAL A 183 -18.31 7.23 2.92
C VAL A 183 -18.58 7.90 4.27
N GLU A 184 -18.51 7.14 5.37
CA GLU A 184 -18.70 7.66 6.73
C GLU A 184 -17.67 8.74 7.08
N TYR A 185 -16.40 8.50 6.77
CA TYR A 185 -15.36 9.47 7.09
C TYR A 185 -15.47 10.74 6.23
N ALA A 186 -15.71 10.59 4.92
CA ALA A 186 -15.86 11.73 4.01
C ALA A 186 -17.07 12.60 4.34
N ALA A 187 -18.12 12.05 4.97
CA ALA A 187 -19.26 12.82 5.46
C ALA A 187 -18.91 13.75 6.64
N MET A 188 -17.89 13.39 7.44
CA MET A 188 -17.41 14.20 8.56
C MET A 188 -16.29 15.15 8.16
N HIS A 189 -15.44 14.73 7.23
CA HIS A 189 -14.25 15.44 6.79
C HIS A 189 -14.07 15.18 5.29
N ASP A 190 -14.61 16.05 4.44
CA ASP A 190 -14.63 15.89 2.99
C ASP A 190 -13.22 15.72 2.41
N LEU A 191 -12.92 14.53 1.89
CA LEU A 191 -11.64 14.17 1.26
C LEU A 191 -11.63 14.45 -0.25
N GLN A 192 -12.64 15.14 -0.79
CA GLN A 192 -12.73 15.51 -2.22
C GLN A 192 -12.55 14.30 -3.16
N LEU A 193 -13.35 13.26 -2.96
CA LEU A 193 -13.19 11.94 -3.59
C LEU A 193 -13.21 11.96 -5.13
N ALA A 194 -13.73 13.02 -5.77
CA ALA A 194 -13.78 13.17 -7.22
C ALA A 194 -12.47 13.72 -7.81
N SER A 195 -11.65 14.42 -7.02
CA SER A 195 -10.40 15.00 -7.49
C SER A 195 -9.22 14.02 -7.40
N TYR A 196 -8.16 14.30 -8.16
CA TYR A 196 -6.88 13.63 -7.94
C TYR A 196 -6.29 14.03 -6.58
N ALA A 197 -5.35 13.25 -6.07
CA ALA A 197 -4.62 13.57 -4.86
C ALA A 197 -3.49 14.59 -5.12
N SER A 198 -2.88 15.11 -4.05
CA SER A 198 -1.69 15.96 -4.14
C SER A 198 -0.54 15.29 -4.92
N ALA A 199 0.43 16.08 -5.36
CA ALA A 199 1.61 15.56 -6.05
C ALA A 199 2.40 14.60 -5.16
N GLU A 200 2.49 14.87 -3.85
CA GLU A 200 3.13 14.02 -2.85
C GLU A 200 2.48 12.64 -2.77
N ALA A 201 1.16 12.59 -2.77
CA ALA A 201 0.40 11.34 -2.76
C ALA A 201 0.57 10.55 -4.06
N GLN A 202 0.59 11.23 -5.20
CA GLN A 202 0.86 10.60 -6.49
C GLN A 202 2.30 10.06 -6.55
N VAL A 203 3.29 10.75 -5.93
CA VAL A 203 4.67 10.24 -5.79
C VAL A 203 4.70 9.00 -4.92
N ALA A 204 3.99 8.98 -3.79
CA ALA A 204 3.93 7.80 -2.93
C ALA A 204 3.35 6.58 -3.69
N ALA A 205 2.27 6.77 -4.45
CA ALA A 205 1.64 5.72 -5.23
C ALA A 205 2.56 5.16 -6.35
N ILE A 206 3.19 6.03 -7.14
CA ILE A 206 4.09 5.57 -8.21
C ILE A 206 5.36 4.92 -7.65
N SER A 207 5.78 5.30 -6.43
CA SER A 207 6.93 4.69 -5.76
C SER A 207 6.64 3.29 -5.28
N ASP A 208 5.39 2.99 -4.91
CA ASP A 208 4.93 1.63 -4.65
C ASP A 208 5.01 0.77 -5.91
N ASP A 209 4.50 1.25 -7.04
CA ASP A 209 4.62 0.55 -8.34
C ASP A 209 6.08 0.24 -8.70
N ILE A 210 7.00 1.21 -8.53
CA ILE A 210 8.43 1.04 -8.79
C ILE A 210 9.03 -0.04 -7.89
N ALA A 211 8.80 0.07 -6.59
CA ALA A 211 9.33 -0.85 -5.59
C ALA A 211 8.76 -2.26 -5.79
N TYR A 212 7.44 -2.37 -5.96
CA TYR A 212 6.74 -3.64 -6.14
C TYR A 212 7.31 -4.44 -7.31
N ASN A 213 7.39 -3.85 -8.50
CA ASN A 213 7.89 -4.56 -9.69
C ASN A 213 9.36 -4.97 -9.58
N ALA A 214 10.19 -4.11 -8.98
CA ALA A 214 11.61 -4.39 -8.78
C ALA A 214 11.84 -5.48 -7.71
N HIS A 215 11.09 -5.41 -6.62
CA HIS A 215 11.17 -6.38 -5.52
C HIS A 215 10.68 -7.75 -5.95
N ASP A 216 9.57 -7.80 -6.68
CA ASP A 216 9.01 -9.05 -7.17
C ASP A 216 9.92 -9.72 -8.20
N THR A 217 10.63 -8.93 -9.00
CA THR A 217 11.67 -9.45 -9.89
C THR A 217 12.82 -10.09 -9.10
N ASP A 218 13.32 -9.44 -8.04
CA ASP A 218 14.38 -9.97 -7.17
C ASP A 218 13.91 -11.22 -6.42
N ASP A 219 12.73 -11.17 -5.81
CA ASP A 219 12.19 -12.27 -5.02
C ASP A 219 11.84 -13.48 -5.91
N GLY A 220 11.30 -13.27 -7.12
CA GLY A 220 11.01 -14.35 -8.07
C GLY A 220 12.27 -15.06 -8.57
N LEU A 221 13.35 -14.31 -8.85
CA LEU A 221 14.64 -14.87 -9.20
C LEU A 221 15.27 -15.67 -8.04
N ARG A 222 15.18 -15.16 -6.81
CA ARG A 222 15.67 -15.85 -5.60
C ARG A 222 14.89 -17.12 -5.32
N ALA A 223 13.59 -17.12 -5.55
CA ALA A 223 12.72 -18.29 -5.39
C ALA A 223 12.90 -19.32 -6.52
N GLY A 224 13.69 -19.02 -7.56
CA GLY A 224 13.91 -19.92 -8.70
C GLY A 224 12.64 -20.13 -9.54
N LEU A 225 11.70 -19.19 -9.53
CA LEU A 225 10.48 -19.27 -10.32
C LEU A 225 10.73 -18.97 -11.79
N PHE A 226 11.78 -18.22 -12.07
CA PHE A 226 12.35 -17.93 -13.39
C PHE A 226 13.83 -17.59 -13.26
N ASP A 227 14.57 -17.69 -14.35
CA ASP A 227 15.99 -17.41 -14.40
C ASP A 227 16.31 -16.02 -14.97
N VAL A 228 17.53 -15.53 -14.73
CA VAL A 228 18.00 -14.25 -15.26
C VAL A 228 17.90 -14.20 -16.79
N ILE A 229 18.07 -15.32 -17.47
CA ILE A 229 17.97 -15.43 -18.94
C ILE A 229 16.52 -15.14 -19.39
N ASP A 230 15.51 -15.53 -18.63
CA ASP A 230 14.10 -15.24 -18.92
C ASP A 230 13.80 -13.72 -18.96
N LEU A 231 14.61 -12.91 -18.28
CA LEU A 231 14.47 -11.44 -18.32
C LEU A 231 14.99 -10.82 -19.63
N GLY A 232 15.80 -11.53 -20.41
CA GLY A 232 16.47 -10.98 -21.58
C GLY A 232 15.51 -10.37 -22.62
N ASP A 233 14.34 -10.96 -22.79
CA ASP A 233 13.31 -10.49 -23.71
C ASP A 233 12.27 -9.56 -23.06
N VAL A 234 12.41 -9.25 -21.77
CA VAL A 234 11.50 -8.37 -21.03
C VAL A 234 12.02 -6.93 -21.10
N PRO A 235 11.35 -6.01 -21.81
CA PRO A 235 11.75 -4.61 -21.84
C PRO A 235 11.97 -4.06 -20.43
N LEU A 236 12.88 -3.09 -20.29
CA LEU A 236 13.35 -2.54 -19.02
C LEU A 236 14.31 -3.51 -18.28
N ALA A 237 13.85 -4.69 -17.87
CA ALA A 237 14.70 -5.65 -17.15
C ALA A 237 15.80 -6.24 -18.03
N GLY A 238 15.49 -6.64 -19.26
CA GLY A 238 16.47 -7.14 -20.24
C GLY A 238 17.47 -6.08 -20.69
N GLU A 239 17.02 -4.84 -20.91
CA GLU A 239 17.90 -3.71 -21.23
C GLU A 239 18.89 -3.44 -20.09
N ALA A 240 18.40 -3.45 -18.85
CA ALA A 240 19.23 -3.31 -17.66
C ALA A 240 20.24 -4.46 -17.53
N LEU A 241 19.78 -5.71 -17.71
CA LEU A 241 20.64 -6.90 -17.70
C LEU A 241 21.73 -6.85 -18.76
N ALA A 242 21.37 -6.53 -20.01
CA ALA A 242 22.34 -6.40 -21.11
C ALA A 242 23.41 -5.35 -20.79
N THR A 243 23.00 -4.23 -20.18
CA THR A 243 23.93 -3.18 -19.73
C THR A 243 24.87 -3.69 -18.62
N VAL A 244 24.35 -4.46 -17.66
CA VAL A 244 25.13 -5.06 -16.58
C VAL A 244 26.18 -6.02 -17.14
N LEU A 245 25.77 -6.97 -17.99
CA LEU A 245 26.66 -7.97 -18.58
C LEU A 245 27.74 -7.34 -19.47
N LYS A 246 27.42 -6.27 -20.18
CA LYS A 246 28.37 -5.49 -20.97
C LYS A 246 29.39 -4.75 -20.09
N THR A 247 28.94 -4.21 -18.96
CA THR A 247 29.78 -3.41 -18.06
C THR A 247 30.73 -4.29 -17.24
N TRP A 248 30.25 -5.46 -16.83
CA TRP A 248 31.01 -6.42 -16.03
C TRP A 248 30.98 -7.83 -16.65
N PRO A 249 31.79 -8.09 -17.70
CA PRO A 249 31.92 -9.41 -18.29
C PRO A 249 32.35 -10.44 -17.24
N GLY A 250 31.62 -11.55 -17.13
CA GLY A 250 31.93 -12.62 -16.16
C GLY A 250 31.44 -12.37 -14.73
N ILE A 251 30.61 -11.37 -14.51
CA ILE A 251 29.93 -11.15 -13.22
C ILE A 251 29.17 -12.41 -12.78
N ASP A 252 29.22 -12.76 -11.49
CA ASP A 252 28.39 -13.84 -10.97
C ASP A 252 26.88 -13.50 -11.01
N THR A 253 26.06 -14.55 -11.09
CA THR A 253 24.62 -14.41 -11.27
C THR A 253 23.97 -13.56 -10.17
N GLN A 254 24.37 -13.73 -8.91
CA GLN A 254 23.76 -13.02 -7.79
C GLN A 254 24.01 -11.51 -7.86
N ARG A 255 25.24 -11.12 -8.17
CA ARG A 255 25.55 -9.69 -8.39
C ARG A 255 24.89 -9.14 -9.65
N ALA A 256 24.78 -9.96 -10.71
CA ALA A 256 24.06 -9.55 -11.92
C ALA A 256 22.60 -9.24 -11.65
N ILE A 257 21.92 -10.04 -10.81
CA ILE A 257 20.55 -9.81 -10.36
C ILE A 257 20.46 -8.45 -9.64
N HIS A 258 21.29 -8.25 -8.60
CA HIS A 258 21.26 -7.00 -7.83
C HIS A 258 21.53 -5.76 -8.67
N GLU A 259 22.52 -5.81 -9.56
CA GLU A 259 22.86 -4.70 -10.45
C GLU A 259 21.72 -4.42 -11.46
N THR A 260 21.04 -5.47 -11.93
CA THR A 260 19.90 -5.33 -12.84
C THR A 260 18.73 -4.66 -12.13
N VAL A 261 18.31 -5.16 -10.97
CA VAL A 261 17.22 -4.62 -10.18
C VAL A 261 17.50 -3.15 -9.79
N ARG A 262 18.70 -2.84 -9.34
CA ARG A 262 19.12 -1.47 -9.02
C ARG A 262 18.99 -0.51 -10.21
N ARG A 263 19.34 -0.96 -11.42
CA ARG A 263 19.20 -0.16 -12.66
C ARG A 263 17.72 0.03 -13.01
N VAL A 264 16.92 -1.01 -12.94
CA VAL A 264 15.47 -0.92 -13.18
C VAL A 264 14.85 0.17 -12.28
N ILE A 265 15.12 0.14 -10.97
CA ILE A 265 14.64 1.17 -10.04
C ILE A 265 15.13 2.56 -10.45
N SER A 266 16.43 2.70 -10.76
CA SER A 266 17.03 3.98 -11.12
C SER A 266 16.44 4.58 -12.40
N ASP A 267 16.23 3.74 -13.42
CA ASP A 267 15.67 4.16 -14.71
C ASP A 267 14.20 4.57 -14.55
N MET A 268 13.41 3.83 -13.77
CA MET A 268 12.02 4.19 -13.48
C MET A 268 11.92 5.51 -12.69
N ILE A 269 12.76 5.72 -11.67
CA ILE A 269 12.82 6.99 -10.91
C ILE A 269 13.17 8.16 -11.83
N ALA A 270 14.19 7.99 -12.67
CA ALA A 270 14.64 9.03 -13.59
C ALA A 270 13.54 9.41 -14.60
N ASP A 271 12.82 8.43 -15.13
CA ASP A 271 11.70 8.64 -16.05
C ASP A 271 10.54 9.39 -15.37
N VAL A 272 10.12 8.97 -14.17
CA VAL A 272 9.06 9.66 -13.40
C VAL A 272 9.42 11.12 -13.15
N ILE A 273 10.66 11.40 -12.74
CA ILE A 273 11.12 12.78 -12.49
C ILE A 273 11.08 13.61 -13.78
N ALA A 274 11.62 13.07 -14.88
CA ALA A 274 11.66 13.77 -16.16
C ALA A 274 10.25 14.04 -16.70
N GLU A 275 9.39 13.04 -16.70
CA GLU A 275 8.03 13.16 -17.22
C GLU A 275 7.18 14.09 -16.34
N THR A 276 7.30 14.01 -15.02
CA THR A 276 6.57 14.90 -14.10
C THR A 276 6.99 16.36 -14.31
N ARG A 277 8.28 16.65 -14.48
CA ARG A 277 8.76 17.99 -14.80
C ARG A 277 8.18 18.49 -16.12
N ARG A 278 8.22 17.67 -17.17
CA ARG A 278 7.63 17.99 -18.48
C ARG A 278 6.13 18.30 -18.38
N ARG A 279 5.38 17.51 -17.59
CA ARG A 279 3.95 17.76 -17.35
C ARG A 279 3.74 19.04 -16.54
N ALA A 280 4.54 19.27 -15.50
CA ALA A 280 4.45 20.47 -14.67
C ALA A 280 4.74 21.75 -15.48
N GLU A 281 5.73 21.73 -16.36
CA GLU A 281 6.00 22.84 -17.28
C GLU A 281 4.81 23.11 -18.23
N ALA A 282 4.22 22.05 -18.81
CA ALA A 282 3.13 22.17 -19.75
C ALA A 282 1.80 22.59 -19.11
N LEU A 283 1.52 22.17 -17.85
CA LEU A 283 0.28 22.40 -17.14
C LEU A 283 0.35 23.59 -16.21
N ALA A 284 1.55 24.02 -15.83
CA ALA A 284 1.87 25.14 -14.96
C ALA A 284 0.98 25.22 -13.69
N PRO A 285 0.82 24.13 -12.87
CA PRO A 285 0.01 24.21 -11.68
C PRO A 285 0.64 25.17 -10.66
N THR A 286 -0.18 26.05 -10.10
CA THR A 286 0.27 27.13 -9.20
C THR A 286 0.07 26.82 -7.72
N SER A 287 -0.53 25.66 -7.38
CA SER A 287 -0.78 25.23 -6.00
C SER A 287 -1.06 23.72 -5.95
N ALA A 288 -1.04 23.14 -4.77
CA ALA A 288 -1.49 21.76 -4.54
C ALA A 288 -2.94 21.53 -4.96
N ASP A 289 -3.81 22.53 -4.76
CA ASP A 289 -5.21 22.46 -5.20
C ASP A 289 -5.36 22.50 -6.72
N ALA A 290 -4.47 23.23 -7.41
CA ALA A 290 -4.42 23.20 -8.87
C ALA A 290 -4.05 21.79 -9.38
N VAL A 291 -3.15 21.07 -8.68
CA VAL A 291 -2.83 19.65 -9.02
C VAL A 291 -4.06 18.76 -8.86
N ARG A 292 -4.80 18.93 -7.76
CA ARG A 292 -6.04 18.16 -7.50
C ARG A 292 -7.08 18.35 -8.60
N ALA A 293 -7.18 19.57 -9.12
CA ALA A 293 -8.16 19.97 -10.13
C ALA A 293 -7.77 19.66 -11.58
N LEU A 294 -6.59 19.06 -11.84
CA LEU A 294 -6.11 18.81 -13.22
C LEU A 294 -6.96 17.82 -14.03
N GLY A 295 -7.84 17.05 -13.39
CA GLY A 295 -8.61 15.98 -14.05
C GLY A 295 -7.76 14.83 -14.59
N ARG A 296 -6.45 14.84 -14.34
CA ARG A 296 -5.45 13.81 -14.72
C ARG A 296 -4.26 13.83 -13.77
N PRO A 297 -3.49 12.74 -13.66
CA PRO A 297 -2.33 12.70 -12.78
C PRO A 297 -1.21 13.62 -13.31
N LEU A 298 -0.60 14.38 -12.39
CA LEU A 298 0.62 15.14 -12.67
C LEU A 298 1.85 14.22 -12.67
N VAL A 299 1.96 13.37 -11.64
CA VAL A 299 3.07 12.43 -11.48
C VAL A 299 2.76 11.13 -12.20
N GLY A 300 3.75 10.57 -12.89
CA GLY A 300 3.59 9.31 -13.59
C GLY A 300 4.72 9.01 -14.55
N PHE A 301 4.72 7.83 -15.10
CA PHE A 301 5.65 7.41 -16.14
C PHE A 301 5.38 8.11 -17.46
N SER A 302 6.46 8.23 -18.29
CA SER A 302 6.30 8.49 -19.72
C SER A 302 5.52 7.35 -20.39
N ALA A 303 4.94 7.59 -21.56
CA ALA A 303 4.22 6.56 -22.31
C ALA A 303 5.10 5.33 -22.60
N GLN A 304 6.38 5.56 -22.91
CA GLN A 304 7.34 4.49 -23.18
C GLN A 304 7.63 3.66 -21.92
N MET A 305 7.90 4.30 -20.80
CA MET A 305 8.17 3.60 -19.54
C MET A 305 6.93 2.86 -19.04
N ALA A 306 5.74 3.46 -19.16
CA ALA A 306 4.48 2.81 -18.81
C ALA A 306 4.24 1.52 -19.61
N GLU A 307 4.62 1.48 -20.90
CA GLU A 307 4.53 0.27 -21.72
C GLU A 307 5.52 -0.80 -21.25
N LYS A 308 6.79 -0.41 -21.02
CA LYS A 308 7.82 -1.32 -20.49
C LYS A 308 7.40 -1.91 -19.14
N ASN A 309 6.84 -1.07 -18.27
CA ASN A 309 6.36 -1.48 -16.95
C ASN A 309 5.20 -2.49 -17.04
N ARG A 310 4.22 -2.25 -17.94
CA ARG A 310 3.13 -3.21 -18.19
C ARG A 310 3.64 -4.56 -18.67
N THR A 311 4.67 -4.56 -19.53
CA THR A 311 5.27 -5.80 -20.01
C THR A 311 5.96 -6.57 -18.89
N LEU A 312 6.70 -5.87 -18.00
CA LEU A 312 7.30 -6.48 -16.82
C LEU A 312 6.24 -7.05 -15.87
N GLN A 313 5.17 -6.31 -15.59
CA GLN A 313 4.04 -6.77 -14.76
C GLN A 313 3.36 -8.01 -15.37
N SER A 314 3.18 -8.05 -16.69
CA SER A 314 2.62 -9.21 -17.38
C SER A 314 3.51 -10.43 -17.26
N PHE A 315 4.83 -10.26 -17.41
CA PHE A 315 5.82 -11.31 -17.20
C PHE A 315 5.76 -11.87 -15.76
N LEU A 316 5.81 -11.01 -14.75
CA LEU A 316 5.71 -11.39 -13.34
C LEU A 316 4.38 -12.09 -13.05
N SER A 317 3.26 -11.61 -13.62
CA SER A 317 1.96 -12.26 -13.48
C SER A 317 1.96 -13.70 -13.99
N GLY A 318 2.60 -13.93 -15.14
CA GLY A 318 2.67 -15.26 -15.74
C GLY A 318 3.63 -16.22 -15.02
N LYS A 319 4.85 -15.74 -14.74
CA LYS A 319 5.94 -16.56 -14.23
C LYS A 319 5.91 -16.75 -12.72
N MET A 320 5.37 -15.79 -11.97
CA MET A 320 5.44 -15.76 -10.52
C MET A 320 4.06 -15.96 -9.86
N TYR A 321 3.09 -15.06 -10.06
CA TYR A 321 1.82 -15.13 -9.31
C TYR A 321 0.95 -16.31 -9.69
N LYS A 322 1.06 -16.81 -10.93
CA LYS A 322 0.34 -18.01 -11.41
C LYS A 322 1.18 -19.29 -11.29
N HIS A 323 2.37 -19.21 -10.69
CA HIS A 323 3.19 -20.41 -10.51
C HIS A 323 2.51 -21.40 -9.56
N PRO A 324 2.48 -22.72 -9.84
CA PRO A 324 1.78 -23.73 -9.02
C PRO A 324 2.19 -23.72 -7.54
N GLN A 325 3.47 -23.50 -7.24
CA GLN A 325 3.95 -23.39 -5.85
C GLN A 325 3.31 -22.21 -5.13
N VAL A 326 3.23 -21.03 -5.78
CA VAL A 326 2.65 -19.82 -5.18
C VAL A 326 1.13 -20.00 -5.02
N THR A 327 0.43 -20.47 -6.05
CA THR A 327 -1.04 -20.65 -5.99
C THR A 327 -1.45 -21.66 -4.92
N GLY A 328 -0.73 -22.79 -4.79
CA GLY A 328 -1.04 -23.81 -3.78
C GLY A 328 -0.89 -23.30 -2.33
N ILE A 329 0.10 -22.44 -2.08
CA ILE A 329 0.27 -21.81 -0.75
C ILE A 329 -0.83 -20.79 -0.49
N MET A 330 -1.17 -19.99 -1.53
CA MET A 330 -2.21 -18.97 -1.42
C MET A 330 -3.60 -19.58 -1.18
N GLU A 331 -3.92 -20.73 -1.76
CA GLU A 331 -5.18 -21.46 -1.52
C GLU A 331 -5.27 -21.93 -0.05
N ARG A 332 -4.17 -22.43 0.51
CA ARG A 332 -4.10 -22.80 1.93
C ARG A 332 -4.27 -21.59 2.84
N ALA A 333 -3.62 -20.48 2.52
CA ALA A 333 -3.76 -19.22 3.25
C ALA A 333 -5.21 -18.68 3.23
N GLN A 334 -5.89 -18.76 2.08
CA GLN A 334 -7.31 -18.42 1.97
C GLN A 334 -8.19 -19.29 2.86
N ARG A 335 -7.89 -20.59 2.94
CA ARG A 335 -8.61 -21.49 3.85
C ARG A 335 -8.48 -21.07 5.31
N VAL A 336 -7.26 -20.69 5.75
CA VAL A 336 -7.03 -20.18 7.12
C VAL A 336 -7.91 -18.96 7.40
N VAL A 337 -7.95 -18.00 6.49
CA VAL A 337 -8.77 -16.79 6.65
C VAL A 337 -10.27 -17.13 6.73
N ARG A 338 -10.72 -18.04 5.87
CA ARG A 338 -12.11 -18.53 5.86
C ARG A 338 -12.50 -19.18 7.18
N ASP A 339 -11.74 -20.17 7.58
CA ASP A 339 -12.00 -20.95 8.80
C ASP A 339 -12.05 -20.04 10.03
N LEU A 340 -11.10 -19.09 10.13
CA LEU A 340 -11.08 -18.11 11.21
C LEU A 340 -12.29 -17.17 11.17
N PHE A 341 -12.66 -16.66 9.99
CA PHE A 341 -13.80 -15.76 9.86
C PHE A 341 -15.11 -16.45 10.25
N GLU A 342 -15.34 -17.67 9.75
CA GLU A 342 -16.53 -18.45 10.04
C GLU A 342 -16.62 -18.81 11.54
N ALA A 343 -15.51 -19.21 12.16
CA ALA A 343 -15.45 -19.54 13.57
C ALA A 343 -15.76 -18.32 14.47
N TYR A 344 -15.10 -17.17 14.23
CA TYR A 344 -15.34 -15.95 14.99
C TYR A 344 -16.76 -15.40 14.78
N LEU A 345 -17.30 -15.52 13.56
CA LEU A 345 -18.67 -15.08 13.26
C LEU A 345 -19.74 -15.99 13.90
N ALA A 346 -19.41 -17.26 14.12
CA ALA A 346 -20.29 -18.23 14.78
C ALA A 346 -20.26 -18.11 16.31
N ASP A 347 -19.09 -17.83 16.87
CA ASP A 347 -18.90 -17.77 18.34
C ASP A 347 -18.04 -16.57 18.74
N GLN A 348 -18.70 -15.51 19.24
CA GLN A 348 -18.06 -14.30 19.73
C GLN A 348 -17.11 -14.57 20.92
N SER A 349 -17.32 -15.64 21.68
CA SER A 349 -16.48 -15.95 22.84
C SER A 349 -15.03 -16.28 22.45
N LEU A 350 -14.79 -16.63 21.19
CA LEU A 350 -13.47 -16.88 20.63
C LEU A 350 -12.64 -15.58 20.42
N LEU A 351 -13.30 -14.41 20.31
CA LEU A 351 -12.61 -13.13 20.24
C LEU A 351 -11.92 -12.79 21.58
N PRO A 352 -10.77 -12.09 21.56
CA PRO A 352 -10.16 -11.56 22.78
C PRO A 352 -11.10 -10.61 23.53
N ALA A 353 -10.97 -10.52 24.86
CA ALA A 353 -11.85 -9.74 25.71
C ALA A 353 -12.03 -8.28 25.26
N ASN A 354 -10.93 -7.62 24.88
CA ASN A 354 -10.94 -6.24 24.39
C ASN A 354 -11.63 -6.04 23.02
N TRP A 355 -11.92 -7.12 22.31
CA TRP A 355 -12.72 -7.12 21.08
C TRP A 355 -14.17 -7.53 21.31
N ARG A 356 -14.51 -8.02 22.51
CA ARG A 356 -15.88 -8.39 22.90
C ARG A 356 -16.66 -7.26 23.56
N GLU A 357 -15.99 -6.27 24.15
CA GLU A 357 -16.61 -5.16 24.90
C GLU A 357 -17.51 -4.26 24.01
N GLU A 358 -17.26 -4.21 22.72
CA GLU A 358 -18.12 -3.56 21.73
C GLU A 358 -18.97 -4.61 20.99
N SER A 359 -19.81 -5.36 21.71
CA SER A 359 -20.62 -6.41 21.09
C SER A 359 -21.79 -5.81 20.32
N PHE A 360 -21.74 -5.91 19.01
CA PHE A 360 -22.86 -5.62 18.11
C PHE A 360 -23.67 -6.89 17.81
N THR A 361 -23.94 -7.72 18.85
CA THR A 361 -24.63 -9.02 18.67
C THR A 361 -25.99 -8.88 18.01
N ASP A 362 -26.64 -7.73 18.16
CA ASP A 362 -27.94 -7.43 17.56
C ASP A 362 -27.85 -6.92 16.12
N ASP A 363 -26.64 -6.55 15.65
CA ASP A 363 -26.35 -6.11 14.27
C ASP A 363 -25.29 -7.01 13.66
N ARG A 364 -25.73 -8.01 12.91
CA ARG A 364 -24.85 -9.00 12.29
C ARG A 364 -23.82 -8.36 11.31
N SER A 365 -24.17 -7.27 10.64
CA SER A 365 -23.26 -6.60 9.72
C SER A 365 -22.12 -5.90 10.46
N ARG A 366 -22.43 -5.21 11.57
CA ARG A 366 -21.42 -4.60 12.44
C ARG A 366 -20.55 -5.65 13.11
N PHE A 367 -21.13 -6.75 13.54
CA PHE A 367 -20.35 -7.84 14.12
C PHE A 367 -19.42 -8.49 13.09
N ALA A 368 -19.90 -8.76 11.88
CA ALA A 368 -19.05 -9.26 10.79
C ALA A 368 -17.91 -8.29 10.46
N ARG A 369 -18.17 -6.97 10.47
CA ARG A 369 -17.14 -5.95 10.31
C ARG A 369 -16.11 -5.97 11.44
N GLN A 370 -16.53 -6.15 12.68
CA GLN A 370 -15.64 -6.29 13.84
C GLN A 370 -14.73 -7.53 13.70
N VAL A 371 -15.29 -8.68 13.31
CA VAL A 371 -14.52 -9.90 12.99
C VAL A 371 -13.54 -9.66 11.86
N CYS A 372 -13.98 -8.99 10.82
CA CYS A 372 -13.14 -8.60 9.68
C CYS A 372 -11.97 -7.71 10.12
N ASP A 373 -12.23 -6.66 10.90
CA ASP A 373 -11.19 -5.75 11.43
C ASP A 373 -10.16 -6.51 12.29
N PHE A 374 -10.64 -7.46 13.10
CA PHE A 374 -9.78 -8.29 13.93
C PHE A 374 -8.86 -9.18 13.08
N ILE A 375 -9.41 -9.88 12.08
CA ILE A 375 -8.64 -10.76 11.19
C ILE A 375 -7.69 -9.94 10.33
N ALA A 376 -8.14 -8.83 9.73
CA ALA A 376 -7.29 -7.94 8.96
C ALA A 376 -6.12 -7.38 9.78
N GLY A 377 -6.32 -7.18 11.07
CA GLY A 377 -5.29 -6.76 12.02
C GLY A 377 -4.26 -7.85 12.40
N MET A 378 -4.49 -9.11 12.06
CA MET A 378 -3.56 -10.20 12.39
C MET A 378 -2.28 -10.12 11.56
N THR A 379 -1.20 -10.66 12.10
CA THR A 379 -0.02 -11.06 11.34
C THR A 379 -0.22 -12.47 10.79
N ASP A 380 0.53 -12.86 9.79
CA ASP A 380 0.47 -14.21 9.21
C ASP A 380 0.67 -15.28 10.29
N ARG A 381 1.72 -15.10 11.10
CA ARG A 381 2.03 -16.00 12.20
C ARG A 381 0.87 -16.10 13.20
N PHE A 382 0.31 -14.97 13.60
CA PHE A 382 -0.78 -14.96 14.56
C PHE A 382 -2.04 -15.64 14.00
N ALA A 383 -2.35 -15.46 12.72
CA ALA A 383 -3.46 -16.13 12.05
C ALA A 383 -3.24 -17.66 12.03
N LEU A 384 -2.04 -18.13 11.71
CA LEU A 384 -1.71 -19.54 11.74
C LEU A 384 -1.79 -20.14 13.15
N ASP A 385 -1.25 -19.44 14.16
CA ASP A 385 -1.32 -19.86 15.56
C ASP A 385 -2.76 -19.94 16.06
N GLN A 386 -3.63 -18.99 15.70
CA GLN A 386 -5.06 -19.02 16.04
C GLN A 386 -5.78 -20.18 15.34
N HIS A 387 -5.51 -20.39 14.06
CA HIS A 387 -6.11 -21.51 13.32
C HIS A 387 -5.70 -22.85 13.92
N LYS A 388 -4.42 -23.06 14.19
CA LYS A 388 -3.92 -24.27 14.83
C LYS A 388 -4.58 -24.51 16.21
N ARG A 389 -4.71 -23.43 17.00
CA ARG A 389 -5.34 -23.49 18.32
C ARG A 389 -6.81 -23.90 18.28
N MET A 390 -7.57 -23.44 17.26
CA MET A 390 -9.01 -23.69 17.16
C MET A 390 -9.32 -25.04 16.53
N PHE A 391 -8.53 -25.46 15.54
CA PHE A 391 -8.84 -26.63 14.73
C PHE A 391 -7.91 -27.82 14.96
N ASP A 392 -6.91 -27.67 15.83
CA ASP A 392 -5.86 -28.68 16.10
C ASP A 392 -5.19 -29.20 14.80
N LEU A 393 -5.07 -28.33 13.79
CA LEU A 393 -4.54 -28.63 12.48
C LEU A 393 -3.39 -27.66 12.16
N ASP A 394 -2.31 -28.17 11.57
CA ASP A 394 -1.32 -27.32 10.92
C ASP A 394 -1.78 -27.02 9.49
N PRO A 395 -2.25 -25.79 9.20
CA PRO A 395 -2.92 -25.48 7.94
C PRO A 395 -2.00 -25.45 6.74
N LEU A 396 -0.66 -25.44 6.95
CA LEU A 396 0.31 -25.35 5.87
C LEU A 396 0.80 -26.75 5.41
N PHE A 397 0.57 -27.79 6.19
CA PHE A 397 1.09 -29.15 5.93
C PHE A 397 0.02 -30.16 5.46
N ARG A 398 -1.17 -29.71 5.08
CA ARG A 398 -2.21 -30.60 4.55
C ARG A 398 -2.74 -30.17 3.19
#